data_33c472a2c5cbf89bbd2c75f80a6b08dc
#
_entry.id   33c472a2c5cbf89bbd2c75f80a6b08dc
#
_cell.length_a   1.000
_cell.length_b   1.000
_cell.length_c   1.000
_cell.angle_alpha   90.00
_cell.angle_beta   90.00
_cell.angle_gamma   90.00
#
_symmetry.space_group_name_H-M   'P 1'
#
loop_
_entity.id
_entity.type
_entity.pdbx_description
1 polymer ?
#
loop_
_entity_poly.entity_id
_entity_poly.type
_entity_poly.pdbx_seq_one_letter_code
_entity_poly.pdbx_strand_id
1 'polypeptide(L)'
;MQKVTNPLVWLARFRHRCGYGVHSPFAFRLITEVIYERQPFYAYQALDSGLPLSMRLRQRRGLHLLLRLSNHLQPECIVVPEGDPWACRYMQRGCQRVSIVREWPEGKEVDMCLLQAPSEEALLHMGQHSVLLLDNLHRHRAWFRALPSVVSFDLYDLGIAFFDKSYNRQYYKVNF
;
A
#
# COMPACT_ATOMS: atom_id res chain seq x y z
N MET A 1 6.74 -17.27 -13.65
CA MET A 1 6.81 -16.60 -14.97
C MET A 1 7.42 -15.21 -14.78
N GLN A 2 8.56 -14.95 -15.41
CA GLN A 2 9.24 -13.64 -15.34
C GLN A 2 8.36 -12.59 -16.02
N LYS A 3 7.84 -11.61 -15.29
CA LYS A 3 7.43 -10.35 -15.92
C LYS A 3 8.57 -9.35 -15.76
N VAL A 4 9.35 -9.26 -16.83
CA VAL A 4 10.20 -8.10 -17.13
C VAL A 4 9.35 -6.86 -16.94
N THR A 5 9.86 -5.87 -16.24
CA THR A 5 9.31 -4.52 -16.21
C THR A 5 9.10 -4.09 -17.65
N ASN A 6 7.85 -4.10 -18.12
CA ASN A 6 7.59 -3.74 -19.49
C ASN A 6 7.95 -2.25 -19.63
N PRO A 7 9.03 -1.88 -20.34
CA PRO A 7 9.48 -0.50 -20.48
C PRO A 7 8.37 0.40 -21.06
N LEU A 8 7.45 -0.18 -21.83
CA LEU A 8 6.29 0.52 -22.36
C LEU A 8 5.31 0.95 -21.24
N VAL A 9 5.13 0.14 -20.20
CA VAL A 9 4.29 0.51 -19.04
C VAL A 9 4.94 1.65 -18.27
N TRP A 10 6.26 1.60 -18.08
CA TRP A 10 7.01 2.66 -17.42
C TRP A 10 6.90 3.98 -18.22
N LEU A 11 7.08 3.92 -19.54
CA LEU A 11 6.99 5.09 -20.43
C LEU A 11 5.57 5.67 -20.43
N ALA A 12 4.53 4.82 -20.49
CA ALA A 12 3.13 5.26 -20.45
C ALA A 12 2.76 5.94 -19.11
N ARG A 13 3.45 5.60 -18.03
CA ARG A 13 3.23 6.17 -16.69
C ARG A 13 4.21 7.30 -16.33
N PHE A 14 5.12 7.65 -17.24
CA PHE A 14 6.15 8.66 -16.97
C PHE A 14 5.59 10.02 -16.53
N ARG A 15 4.46 10.43 -17.10
CA ARG A 15 3.75 11.68 -16.75
C ARG A 15 3.15 11.69 -15.34
N HIS A 16 3.03 10.53 -14.70
CA HIS A 16 2.44 10.35 -13.35
C HIS A 16 3.51 10.17 -12.27
N ARG A 17 4.68 10.81 -12.43
CA ARG A 17 5.77 10.75 -11.45
C ARG A 17 5.70 11.93 -10.48
N CYS A 18 6.12 11.67 -9.24
CA CYS A 18 6.39 12.69 -8.22
C CYS A 18 5.23 13.68 -7.96
N GLY A 19 3.98 13.26 -8.13
CA GLY A 19 2.83 14.13 -7.83
C GLY A 19 2.53 15.22 -8.87
N TYR A 20 3.10 15.14 -10.07
CA TYR A 20 2.80 16.12 -11.13
C TYR A 20 1.30 16.10 -11.48
N GLY A 21 0.66 17.28 -11.42
CA GLY A 21 -0.78 17.44 -11.69
C GLY A 21 -1.69 17.00 -10.53
N VAL A 22 -1.15 16.76 -9.34
CA VAL A 22 -1.93 16.44 -8.14
C VAL A 22 -2.28 17.73 -7.40
N HIS A 23 -3.58 18.05 -7.33
CA HIS A 23 -4.07 19.27 -6.67
C HIS A 23 -4.50 19.07 -5.22
N SER A 24 -4.70 17.82 -4.77
CA SER A 24 -5.04 17.52 -3.39
C SER A 24 -3.79 17.59 -2.50
N PRO A 25 -3.78 18.46 -1.46
CA PRO A 25 -2.64 18.55 -0.52
C PRO A 25 -2.34 17.21 0.16
N PHE A 26 -3.38 16.44 0.53
CA PHE A 26 -3.24 15.10 1.09
C PHE A 26 -2.54 14.15 0.12
N ALA A 27 -3.06 14.04 -1.10
CA ALA A 27 -2.50 13.14 -2.09
C ALA A 27 -1.06 13.54 -2.49
N PHE A 28 -0.79 14.84 -2.60
CA PHE A 28 0.55 15.35 -2.89
C PHE A 28 1.54 14.96 -1.79
N ARG A 29 1.21 15.17 -0.52
CA ARG A 29 2.06 14.78 0.62
C ARG A 29 2.30 13.28 0.64
N LEU A 30 1.25 12.45 0.51
CA LEU A 30 1.41 10.99 0.50
C LEU A 30 2.33 10.54 -0.63
N ILE A 31 2.20 11.12 -1.83
CA ILE A 31 3.06 10.78 -2.96
C ILE A 31 4.50 11.19 -2.69
N THR A 32 4.75 12.42 -2.25
CA THR A 32 6.10 12.97 -2.14
C THR A 32 6.84 12.51 -0.88
N GLU A 33 6.15 12.43 0.25
CA GLU A 33 6.75 12.18 1.56
C GLU A 33 6.71 10.70 1.98
N VAL A 34 5.82 9.89 1.37
CA VAL A 34 5.69 8.48 1.72
C VAL A 34 6.04 7.58 0.53
N ILE A 35 5.37 7.75 -0.62
CA ILE A 35 5.57 6.85 -1.77
C ILE A 35 6.96 7.07 -2.39
N TYR A 36 7.37 8.32 -2.61
CA TYR A 36 8.65 8.67 -3.22
C TYR A 36 9.75 9.05 -2.21
N GLU A 37 9.52 8.82 -0.90
CA GLU A 37 10.57 9.04 0.10
C GLU A 37 11.85 8.29 -0.27
N ARG A 38 12.95 9.01 -0.34
CA ARG A 38 14.26 8.48 -0.76
C ARG A 38 15.22 8.30 0.40
N GLN A 39 14.94 8.93 1.54
CA GLN A 39 15.81 8.78 2.68
C GLN A 39 15.73 7.36 3.23
N PRO A 40 16.86 6.71 3.47
CA PRO A 40 16.86 5.36 4.01
C PRO A 40 16.39 5.37 5.46
N PHE A 41 15.36 4.58 5.76
CA PHE A 41 15.01 4.31 7.16
C PHE A 41 16.10 3.45 7.79
N TYR A 42 16.42 3.74 9.04
CA TYR A 42 17.42 3.00 9.83
C TYR A 42 17.17 1.48 9.87
N ALA A 43 15.89 1.09 9.77
CA ALA A 43 15.49 -0.30 9.82
C ALA A 43 15.77 -1.09 8.53
N TYR A 44 15.97 -0.43 7.38
CA TYR A 44 16.08 -1.13 6.09
C TYR A 44 17.25 -2.10 6.07
N GLN A 45 18.43 -1.69 6.53
CA GLN A 45 19.60 -2.55 6.51
C GLN A 45 19.38 -3.87 7.27
N ALA A 46 18.81 -3.78 8.45
CA ALA A 46 18.53 -4.96 9.29
C ALA A 46 17.42 -5.86 8.71
N LEU A 47 16.39 -5.25 8.10
CA LEU A 47 15.29 -5.99 7.48
C LEU A 47 15.72 -6.65 6.17
N ASP A 48 16.43 -5.92 5.33
CA ASP A 48 16.87 -6.39 4.01
C ASP A 48 17.91 -7.52 4.10
N SER A 49 18.73 -7.54 5.15
CA SER A 49 19.71 -8.62 5.37
C SER A 49 19.06 -10.01 5.55
N GLY A 50 17.80 -10.05 5.99
CA GLY A 50 17.04 -11.29 6.12
C GLY A 50 16.30 -11.72 4.87
N LEU A 51 16.25 -10.89 3.82
CA LEU A 51 15.49 -11.18 2.61
C LEU A 51 16.19 -12.25 1.76
N PRO A 52 15.42 -13.13 1.09
CA PRO A 52 15.98 -14.06 0.13
C PRO A 52 16.73 -13.34 -1.00
N LEU A 53 17.88 -13.87 -1.43
CA LEU A 53 18.63 -13.32 -2.57
C LEU A 53 17.82 -13.31 -3.87
N SER A 54 16.84 -14.21 -3.98
CA SER A 54 15.92 -14.30 -5.12
C SER A 54 14.87 -13.19 -5.14
N MET A 55 14.72 -12.42 -4.06
CA MET A 55 13.74 -11.35 -3.99
C MET A 55 14.10 -10.21 -4.94
N ARG A 56 13.15 -9.87 -5.81
CA ARG A 56 13.35 -8.83 -6.82
C ARG A 56 13.38 -7.45 -6.17
N LEU A 57 14.15 -6.53 -6.74
CA LEU A 57 14.23 -5.14 -6.29
C LEU A 57 12.85 -4.47 -6.14
N ARG A 58 11.91 -4.80 -7.01
CA ARG A 58 10.55 -4.26 -6.97
C ARG A 58 9.78 -4.74 -5.74
N GLN A 59 9.89 -6.02 -5.37
CA GLN A 59 9.27 -6.56 -4.16
C GLN A 59 9.87 -5.90 -2.91
N ARG A 60 11.18 -5.73 -2.87
CA ARG A 60 11.86 -5.00 -1.79
C ARG A 60 11.35 -3.57 -1.66
N ARG A 61 11.18 -2.84 -2.78
CA ARG A 61 10.61 -1.49 -2.77
C ARG A 61 9.18 -1.49 -2.24
N GLY A 62 8.37 -2.49 -2.58
CA GLY A 62 7.04 -2.69 -2.02
C GLY A 62 7.07 -2.84 -0.50
N LEU A 63 7.95 -3.70 0.03
CA LEU A 63 8.14 -3.88 1.48
C LEU A 63 8.59 -2.59 2.17
N HIS A 64 9.53 -1.85 1.57
CA HIS A 64 9.94 -0.53 2.08
C HIS A 64 8.76 0.45 2.13
N LEU A 65 7.87 0.41 1.13
CA LEU A 65 6.68 1.24 1.13
C LEU A 65 5.69 0.82 2.22
N LEU A 66 5.49 -0.47 2.47
CA LEU A 66 4.65 -0.95 3.57
C LEU A 66 5.15 -0.45 4.92
N LEU A 67 6.47 -0.47 5.16
CA LEU A 67 7.06 0.11 6.36
C LEU A 67 6.75 1.61 6.46
N ARG A 68 6.96 2.38 5.38
CA ARG A 68 6.70 3.82 5.38
C ARG A 68 5.22 4.15 5.60
N LEU A 69 4.31 3.39 4.98
CA LEU A 69 2.87 3.55 5.18
C LEU A 69 2.49 3.28 6.63
N SER A 70 2.97 2.19 7.22
CA SER A 70 2.72 1.86 8.61
C SER A 70 3.29 2.93 9.56
N ASN A 71 4.49 3.45 9.26
CA ASN A 71 5.10 4.54 10.03
C ASN A 71 4.32 5.87 9.88
N HIS A 72 3.78 6.16 8.71
CA HIS A 72 3.02 7.39 8.46
C HIS A 72 1.62 7.35 9.07
N LEU A 73 0.93 6.22 8.92
CA LEU A 73 -0.46 6.04 9.34
C LEU A 73 -0.60 5.68 10.83
N GLN A 74 0.44 5.09 11.44
CA GLN A 74 0.47 4.64 12.85
C GLN A 74 -0.77 3.80 13.23
N PRO A 75 -1.13 2.74 12.48
CA PRO A 75 -2.30 1.93 12.75
C PRO A 75 -2.18 1.20 14.09
N GLU A 76 -3.31 1.00 14.79
CA GLU A 76 -3.40 0.15 15.97
C GLU A 76 -3.60 -1.32 15.57
N CYS A 77 -4.37 -1.57 14.51
CA CYS A 77 -4.68 -2.90 13.99
C CYS A 77 -4.46 -3.00 12.48
N ILE A 78 -3.67 -4.00 12.07
CA ILE A 78 -3.50 -4.37 10.66
C ILE A 78 -3.99 -5.80 10.45
N VAL A 79 -4.86 -6.02 9.46
CA VAL A 79 -5.29 -7.35 9.06
C VAL A 79 -4.54 -7.79 7.81
N VAL A 80 -3.90 -8.96 7.89
CA VAL A 80 -3.18 -9.59 6.77
C VAL A 80 -3.66 -11.05 6.64
N PRO A 81 -4.79 -11.31 5.97
CA PRO A 81 -5.41 -12.65 5.96
C PRO A 81 -4.48 -13.74 5.43
N GLU A 82 -3.71 -13.44 4.39
CA GLU A 82 -2.77 -14.39 3.79
C GLU A 82 -1.49 -14.58 4.64
N GLY A 83 -1.28 -13.72 5.61
CA GLY A 83 -0.19 -13.84 6.58
C GLY A 83 1.21 -13.75 5.97
N ASP A 84 1.43 -12.86 4.99
CA ASP A 84 2.76 -12.63 4.41
C ASP A 84 3.78 -12.22 5.49
N PRO A 85 4.76 -13.08 5.82
CA PRO A 85 5.67 -12.85 6.93
C PRO A 85 6.60 -11.65 6.70
N TRP A 86 6.96 -11.37 5.44
CA TRP A 86 7.81 -10.23 5.12
C TRP A 86 7.04 -8.92 5.24
N ALA A 87 5.83 -8.87 4.66
CA ALA A 87 4.96 -7.71 4.79
C ALA A 87 4.68 -7.38 6.26
N CYS A 88 4.29 -8.38 7.07
CA CYS A 88 4.05 -8.22 8.50
C CYS A 88 5.28 -7.65 9.22
N ARG A 89 6.48 -8.21 8.95
CA ARG A 89 7.72 -7.78 9.59
C ARG A 89 8.07 -6.31 9.28
N TYR A 90 7.86 -5.87 8.02
CA TYR A 90 8.14 -4.49 7.62
C TYR A 90 7.10 -3.53 8.20
N MET A 91 5.81 -3.88 8.18
CA MET A 91 4.75 -3.07 8.79
C MET A 91 4.93 -2.93 10.31
N GLN A 92 5.23 -4.03 11.01
CA GLN A 92 5.54 -4.02 12.45
C GLN A 92 6.73 -3.12 12.78
N ARG A 93 7.73 -3.05 11.90
CA ARG A 93 8.89 -2.19 12.10
C ARG A 93 8.57 -0.72 11.84
N GLY A 94 7.60 -0.42 10.97
CA GLY A 94 7.08 0.93 10.74
C GLY A 94 6.26 1.46 11.91
N CYS A 95 5.47 0.61 12.55
CA CYS A 95 4.67 0.94 13.74
C CYS A 95 4.86 -0.16 14.79
N GLN A 96 5.63 0.12 15.85
CA GLN A 96 5.99 -0.89 16.87
C GLN A 96 4.82 -1.31 17.75
N ARG A 97 3.79 -0.45 17.87
CA ARG A 97 2.63 -0.70 18.74
C ARG A 97 1.50 -1.42 18.00
N VAL A 98 1.64 -1.66 16.71
CA VAL A 98 0.58 -2.26 15.89
C VAL A 98 0.34 -3.71 16.26
N SER A 99 -0.94 -4.10 16.32
CA SER A 99 -1.37 -5.50 16.33
C SER A 99 -1.57 -5.98 14.91
N ILE A 100 -0.83 -6.99 14.47
CA ILE A 100 -1.01 -7.60 13.14
C ILE A 100 -1.68 -8.95 13.31
N VAL A 101 -2.87 -9.10 12.74
CA VAL A 101 -3.71 -10.28 12.87
C VAL A 101 -4.06 -10.84 11.48
N ARG A 102 -4.50 -12.11 11.44
CA ARG A 102 -4.95 -12.75 10.19
C ARG A 102 -6.46 -12.78 10.07
N GLU A 103 -7.14 -12.81 11.19
CA GLU A 103 -8.59 -12.89 11.26
C GLU A 103 -9.20 -11.50 11.42
N TRP A 104 -10.36 -11.30 10.84
CA TRP A 104 -11.08 -10.05 10.98
C TRP A 104 -11.63 -9.91 12.40
N PRO A 105 -11.42 -8.76 13.06
CA PRO A 105 -11.94 -8.55 14.41
C PRO A 105 -13.47 -8.40 14.36
N GLU A 106 -14.17 -9.15 15.22
CA GLU A 106 -15.63 -9.06 15.29
C GLU A 106 -16.10 -7.67 15.71
N GLY A 107 -17.04 -7.09 14.93
CA GLY A 107 -17.71 -5.84 15.25
C GLY A 107 -16.80 -4.60 15.35
N LYS A 108 -15.59 -4.66 14.82
CA LYS A 108 -14.67 -3.52 14.80
C LYS A 108 -14.19 -3.18 13.40
N GLU A 109 -14.02 -1.89 13.17
CA GLU A 109 -13.30 -1.39 12.02
C GLU A 109 -11.79 -1.66 12.20
N VAL A 110 -11.09 -1.84 11.09
CA VAL A 110 -9.63 -2.01 11.09
C VAL A 110 -8.96 -0.77 10.50
N ASP A 111 -7.80 -0.40 11.03
CA ASP A 111 -7.11 0.79 10.55
C ASP A 111 -6.46 0.54 9.18
N MET A 112 -5.92 -0.66 9.00
CA MET A 112 -5.28 -1.03 7.74
C MET A 112 -5.47 -2.51 7.44
N CYS A 113 -5.63 -2.86 6.17
CA CYS A 113 -5.53 -4.26 5.74
C CYS A 113 -4.63 -4.40 4.51
N LEU A 114 -3.97 -5.55 4.38
CA LEU A 114 -3.20 -5.93 3.19
C LEU A 114 -3.76 -7.20 2.60
N LEU A 115 -4.33 -7.09 1.41
CA LEU A 115 -4.93 -8.18 0.64
C LEU A 115 -4.04 -8.57 -0.54
N GLN A 116 -4.01 -9.84 -0.90
CA GLN A 116 -3.40 -10.34 -2.14
C GLN A 116 -4.43 -10.58 -3.25
N ALA A 117 -5.70 -10.66 -2.89
CA ALA A 117 -6.84 -10.84 -3.79
C ALA A 117 -8.06 -10.04 -3.30
N PRO A 118 -9.06 -9.78 -4.18
CA PRO A 118 -10.32 -9.20 -3.80
C PRO A 118 -11.02 -9.93 -2.65
N SER A 119 -11.54 -9.17 -1.69
CA SER A 119 -12.32 -9.69 -0.56
C SER A 119 -13.48 -8.74 -0.26
N GLU A 120 -14.72 -9.23 -0.40
CA GLU A 120 -15.91 -8.49 0.00
C GLU A 120 -16.02 -8.41 1.53
N GLU A 121 -15.55 -9.44 2.24
CA GLU A 121 -15.49 -9.45 3.69
C GLU A 121 -14.64 -8.27 4.22
N ALA A 122 -13.51 -7.99 3.57
CA ALA A 122 -12.67 -6.86 3.95
C ALA A 122 -13.46 -5.54 3.98
N LEU A 123 -14.39 -5.34 3.05
CA LEU A 123 -15.17 -4.10 2.96
C LEU A 123 -16.12 -3.90 4.13
N LEU A 124 -16.55 -4.98 4.79
CA LEU A 124 -17.42 -4.93 5.97
C LEU A 124 -16.70 -4.35 7.20
N HIS A 125 -15.36 -4.39 7.18
CA HIS A 125 -14.50 -3.92 8.27
C HIS A 125 -13.82 -2.59 7.98
N MET A 126 -14.08 -1.98 6.79
CA MET A 126 -13.49 -0.69 6.41
C MET A 126 -14.36 0.47 6.94
N GLY A 127 -13.82 1.22 7.85
CA GLY A 127 -14.39 2.47 8.34
C GLY A 127 -13.84 3.71 7.63
N GLN A 128 -14.24 4.88 8.13
CA GLN A 128 -13.82 6.14 7.53
C GLN A 128 -12.30 6.35 7.53
N HIS A 129 -11.61 5.90 8.56
CA HIS A 129 -10.15 6.09 8.68
C HIS A 129 -9.34 4.88 8.22
N SER A 130 -10.01 3.87 7.70
CA SER A 130 -9.37 2.64 7.24
C SER A 130 -8.60 2.85 5.93
N VAL A 131 -7.53 2.06 5.77
CA VAL A 131 -6.72 2.03 4.55
C VAL A 131 -6.62 0.59 4.05
N LEU A 132 -7.07 0.36 2.82
CA LEU A 132 -6.96 -0.94 2.16
C LEU A 132 -5.76 -0.93 1.21
N LEU A 133 -4.87 -1.88 1.41
CA LEU A 133 -3.75 -2.18 0.52
C LEU A 133 -4.07 -3.45 -0.27
N LEU A 134 -3.90 -3.40 -1.59
CA LEU A 134 -4.09 -4.55 -2.46
C LEU A 134 -2.79 -4.84 -3.22
N ASP A 135 -2.13 -5.94 -2.89
CA ASP A 135 -1.00 -6.45 -3.66
C ASP A 135 -1.48 -7.08 -4.98
N ASN A 136 -0.58 -7.22 -5.94
CA ASN A 136 -0.91 -7.73 -7.26
C ASN A 136 -2.04 -6.95 -7.98
N LEU A 137 -2.15 -5.66 -7.70
CA LEU A 137 -3.18 -4.77 -8.24
C LEU A 137 -3.39 -4.91 -9.75
N HIS A 138 -2.32 -5.14 -10.52
CA HIS A 138 -2.40 -5.30 -11.98
C HIS A 138 -3.35 -6.43 -12.42
N ARG A 139 -3.60 -7.44 -11.55
CA ARG A 139 -4.55 -8.54 -11.80
C ARG A 139 -5.98 -8.19 -11.39
N HIS A 140 -6.14 -7.29 -10.42
CA HIS A 140 -7.41 -7.02 -9.75
C HIS A 140 -7.86 -5.56 -9.91
N ARG A 141 -7.33 -4.84 -10.89
CA ARG A 141 -7.56 -3.40 -11.10
C ARG A 141 -9.03 -3.04 -11.30
N ALA A 142 -9.82 -3.92 -11.92
CA ALA A 142 -11.26 -3.69 -12.10
C ALA A 142 -11.99 -3.62 -10.75
N TRP A 143 -11.76 -4.60 -9.89
CA TRP A 143 -12.31 -4.63 -8.54
C TRP A 143 -11.84 -3.43 -7.71
N PHE A 144 -10.55 -3.14 -7.73
CA PHE A 144 -9.99 -2.02 -6.98
C PHE A 144 -10.59 -0.66 -7.38
N ARG A 145 -10.90 -0.47 -8.66
CA ARG A 145 -11.59 0.75 -9.14
C ARG A 145 -13.05 0.83 -8.75
N ALA A 146 -13.70 -0.31 -8.54
CA ALA A 146 -15.08 -0.39 -8.11
C ALA A 146 -15.25 -0.17 -6.60
N LEU A 147 -14.15 -0.14 -5.82
CA LEU A 147 -14.19 0.10 -4.39
C LEU A 147 -14.92 1.40 -4.05
N PRO A 148 -15.67 1.45 -2.94
CA PRO A 148 -16.31 2.67 -2.44
C PRO A 148 -15.30 3.63 -1.81
N SER A 149 -14.04 3.53 -2.17
CA SER A 149 -12.96 4.38 -1.69
C SER A 149 -13.09 5.81 -2.21
N VAL A 150 -12.59 6.76 -1.43
CA VAL A 150 -12.60 8.19 -1.77
C VAL A 150 -11.32 8.58 -2.49
N VAL A 151 -10.17 8.22 -1.95
CA VAL A 151 -8.88 8.48 -2.61
C VAL A 151 -8.15 7.17 -2.84
N SER A 152 -7.76 6.92 -4.08
CA SER A 152 -7.05 5.70 -4.45
C SER A 152 -5.78 5.97 -5.24
N PHE A 153 -4.73 5.19 -4.95
CA PHE A 153 -3.45 5.26 -5.64
C PHE A 153 -3.14 3.91 -6.30
N ASP A 154 -2.97 3.93 -7.61
CA ASP A 154 -2.57 2.78 -8.44
C ASP A 154 -1.06 2.86 -8.69
N LEU A 155 -0.28 2.07 -7.95
CA LEU A 155 1.18 1.96 -8.09
C LEU A 155 1.60 0.82 -9.02
N TYR A 156 0.68 0.30 -9.81
CA TYR A 156 0.78 -0.85 -10.72
C TYR A 156 0.69 -2.20 -10.03
N ASP A 157 1.57 -2.53 -9.07
CA ASP A 157 1.53 -3.79 -8.32
C ASP A 157 0.80 -3.64 -6.99
N LEU A 158 0.86 -2.47 -6.38
CA LEU A 158 0.19 -2.17 -5.12
C LEU A 158 -0.89 -1.10 -5.33
N GLY A 159 -2.07 -1.35 -4.83
CA GLY A 159 -3.15 -0.38 -4.69
C GLY A 159 -3.21 0.12 -3.25
N ILE A 160 -3.49 1.42 -3.07
CA ILE A 160 -3.74 2.03 -1.76
C ILE A 160 -5.07 2.76 -1.85
N ALA A 161 -6.04 2.40 -1.01
CA ALA A 161 -7.38 2.97 -1.01
C ALA A 161 -7.72 3.54 0.37
N PHE A 162 -8.16 4.80 0.39
CA PHE A 162 -8.62 5.53 1.57
C PHE A 162 -10.13 5.74 1.49
N PHE A 163 -10.83 5.63 2.63
CA PHE A 163 -12.29 5.72 2.71
C PHE A 163 -12.78 7.02 3.36
N ASP A 164 -11.89 7.94 3.74
CA ASP A 164 -12.22 9.19 4.41
C ASP A 164 -13.02 10.13 3.49
N LYS A 165 -14.28 10.32 3.86
CA LYS A 165 -15.26 11.14 3.11
C LYS A 165 -15.00 12.64 3.21
N SER A 166 -14.05 13.09 4.03
CA SER A 166 -13.62 14.49 4.09
C SER A 166 -12.85 14.91 2.83
N TYR A 167 -12.36 13.96 2.05
CA TYR A 167 -11.66 14.21 0.80
C TYR A 167 -12.59 14.12 -0.41
N ASN A 168 -12.20 14.74 -1.52
CA ASN A 168 -12.86 14.58 -2.81
C ASN A 168 -12.47 13.25 -3.45
N ARG A 169 -13.42 12.57 -4.10
CA ARG A 169 -13.17 11.29 -4.77
C ARG A 169 -12.18 11.44 -5.92
N GLN A 170 -11.05 10.74 -5.81
CA GLN A 170 -9.96 10.83 -6.79
C GLN A 170 -9.21 9.49 -6.93
N TYR A 171 -8.75 9.24 -8.15
CA TYR A 171 -7.96 8.04 -8.49
C TYR A 171 -6.66 8.47 -9.14
N TYR A 172 -5.55 8.23 -8.47
CA TYR A 172 -4.22 8.60 -8.91
C TYR A 172 -3.46 7.39 -9.46
N LYS A 173 -2.97 7.48 -10.69
CA LYS A 173 -1.97 6.55 -11.20
C LYS A 173 -0.59 7.10 -10.82
N VAL A 174 0.21 6.31 -10.13
CA VAL A 174 1.55 6.70 -9.70
C VAL A 174 2.56 5.73 -10.28
N ASN A 175 3.64 6.24 -10.84
CA ASN A 175 4.73 5.41 -11.38
C ASN A 175 5.75 5.13 -10.28
N PHE A 176 5.62 3.99 -9.62
CA PHE A 176 6.43 3.58 -8.47
C PHE A 176 7.40 2.45 -8.79
#